data_a33737a01ec5a27c7ef4baeb63a0ca75
#
_entry.id   a33737a01ec5a27c7ef4baeb63a0ca75
#
_cell.length_a   1.000
_cell.length_b   1.000
_cell.length_c   1.000
_cell.angle_alpha   90.00
_cell.angle_beta   90.00
_cell.angle_gamma   90.00
#
_symmetry.space_group_name_H-M   'P 1'
#
loop_
_entity.id
_entity.type
_entity.pdbx_description
1 polymer ?
#
loop_
_entity_poly.entity_id
_entity_poly.type
_entity_poly.pdbx_seq_one_letter_code
_entity_poly.pdbx_strand_id
1 'polypeptide(L)'
;MKTLSNGIVTIGVEDHGAELCSIKCEGREYLWGAYPEYWKRHSPVLFPIVGSVWDGEFRSKGRTYSMGQHGIARDMDFTLLSLSDDEIWYELRSSAETRTRYPYDFILRIGYKLHGHTVDVCWEVENPSDEVMPFQIGAHPAFYWPMLSDEAINEGVGAIDRKSTRL
;
A
#
# COMPACT_ATOMS: atom_id res chain seq x y z
N MET A 1 -6.87 1.28 -12.54
CA MET A 1 -7.28 2.03 -11.34
C MET A 1 -8.78 1.92 -11.15
N LYS A 2 -9.26 1.57 -9.97
CA LYS A 2 -10.66 1.62 -9.54
C LYS A 2 -10.90 2.89 -8.75
N THR A 3 -12.10 3.42 -8.79
CA THR A 3 -12.47 4.64 -8.08
C THR A 3 -13.61 4.36 -7.11
N LEU A 4 -13.52 4.90 -5.91
CA LEU A 4 -14.54 4.88 -4.86
C LEU A 4 -14.83 6.33 -4.45
N SER A 5 -16.12 6.70 -4.29
CA SER A 5 -16.51 8.06 -3.92
C SER A 5 -17.78 8.07 -3.08
N ASN A 6 -17.77 8.82 -1.99
CA ASN A 6 -18.96 9.07 -1.17
C ASN A 6 -19.60 10.47 -1.42
N GLY A 7 -19.19 11.13 -2.52
CA GLY A 7 -19.65 12.50 -2.86
C GLY A 7 -18.86 13.62 -2.18
N ILE A 8 -18.05 13.32 -1.16
CA ILE A 8 -17.17 14.27 -0.45
C ILE A 8 -15.71 13.97 -0.77
N VAL A 9 -15.31 12.72 -0.55
CA VAL A 9 -13.98 12.21 -0.85
C VAL A 9 -14.07 11.21 -1.99
N THR A 10 -13.11 11.28 -2.88
CA THR A 10 -12.91 10.30 -3.96
C THR A 10 -11.51 9.74 -3.86
N ILE A 11 -11.38 8.41 -3.86
CA ILE A 11 -10.10 7.71 -3.89
C ILE A 11 -9.92 6.92 -5.18
N GLY A 12 -8.66 6.75 -5.59
CA GLY A 12 -8.26 5.86 -6.68
C GLY A 12 -7.33 4.78 -6.16
N VAL A 13 -7.62 3.51 -6.49
CA VAL A 13 -6.83 2.36 -6.05
C VAL A 13 -6.45 1.51 -7.27
N GLU A 14 -5.18 1.12 -7.35
CA GLU A 14 -4.67 0.20 -8.38
C GLU A 14 -4.74 -1.25 -7.89
N ASP A 15 -4.95 -2.18 -8.83
CA ASP A 15 -4.91 -3.62 -8.54
C ASP A 15 -3.47 -4.05 -8.18
N HIS A 16 -2.46 -3.39 -8.78
CA HIS A 16 -1.05 -3.58 -8.46
C HIS A 16 -0.72 -3.01 -7.09
N GLY A 17 -0.29 -3.87 -6.17
CA GLY A 17 -0.02 -3.51 -4.77
C GLY A 17 -1.26 -3.22 -3.93
N ALA A 18 -2.48 -3.30 -4.48
CA ALA A 18 -3.69 -2.69 -3.93
C ALA A 18 -3.42 -1.23 -3.51
N GLU A 19 -2.60 -0.53 -4.28
CA GLU A 19 -2.01 0.76 -3.90
C GLU A 19 -3.03 1.89 -4.01
N LEU A 20 -3.19 2.66 -2.93
CA LEU A 20 -3.95 3.90 -2.94
C LEU A 20 -3.16 4.97 -3.70
N CYS A 21 -3.68 5.40 -4.84
CA CYS A 21 -2.97 6.27 -5.78
C CYS A 21 -3.52 7.70 -5.85
N SER A 22 -4.71 7.93 -5.32
CA SER A 22 -5.35 9.25 -5.31
C SER A 22 -6.26 9.37 -4.10
N ILE A 23 -6.25 10.54 -3.47
CA ILE A 23 -7.26 11.00 -2.49
C ILE A 23 -7.65 12.41 -2.88
N LYS A 24 -8.89 12.59 -3.30
CA LYS A 24 -9.43 13.92 -3.67
C LYS A 24 -10.56 14.33 -2.75
N CYS A 25 -10.51 15.56 -2.30
CA CYS A 25 -11.62 16.23 -1.59
C CYS A 25 -11.76 17.65 -2.13
N GLU A 26 -12.99 18.06 -2.46
CA GLU A 26 -13.28 19.38 -3.05
C GLU A 26 -12.44 19.69 -4.30
N GLY A 27 -12.18 18.66 -5.13
CA GLY A 27 -11.39 18.77 -6.37
C GLY A 27 -9.87 18.78 -6.18
N ARG A 28 -9.37 18.86 -4.94
CA ARG A 28 -7.94 18.90 -4.63
C ARG A 28 -7.39 17.49 -4.43
N GLU A 29 -6.23 17.18 -5.05
CA GLU A 29 -5.45 15.97 -4.79
C GLU A 29 -4.57 16.14 -3.54
N TYR A 30 -4.54 15.11 -2.70
CA TYR A 30 -3.77 15.09 -1.46
C TYR A 30 -2.56 14.17 -1.52
N LEU A 31 -2.64 13.07 -2.30
CA LEU A 31 -1.53 12.16 -2.45
C LEU A 31 -0.51 12.67 -3.46
N TRP A 32 0.74 12.34 -3.21
CA TRP A 32 1.85 12.55 -4.13
C TRP A 32 1.62 11.88 -5.48
N GLY A 33 1.96 12.57 -6.57
CA GLY A 33 1.68 12.14 -7.95
C GLY A 33 2.62 11.07 -8.52
N ALA A 34 3.46 10.44 -7.69
CA ALA A 34 4.41 9.39 -8.06
C ALA A 34 5.36 9.77 -9.21
N TYR A 35 5.84 11.02 -9.24
CA TYR A 35 6.78 11.47 -10.27
C TYR A 35 8.09 10.68 -10.23
N PRO A 36 8.46 9.95 -11.32
CA PRO A 36 9.56 8.99 -11.31
C PRO A 36 10.94 9.58 -10.98
N GLU A 37 11.16 10.87 -11.30
CA GLU A 37 12.39 11.62 -11.03
C GLU A 37 12.65 11.81 -9.53
N TYR A 38 11.60 11.69 -8.68
CA TYR A 38 11.72 11.82 -7.24
C TYR A 38 11.37 10.53 -6.51
N TRP A 39 10.13 10.03 -6.66
CA TRP A 39 9.66 8.78 -6.08
C TRP A 39 8.42 8.26 -6.80
N LYS A 40 8.55 7.10 -7.42
CA LYS A 40 7.61 6.52 -8.38
C LYS A 40 6.42 5.77 -7.75
N ARG A 41 6.12 5.98 -6.47
CA ARG A 41 5.00 5.34 -5.76
C ARG A 41 4.14 6.39 -5.07
N HIS A 42 2.91 6.03 -4.70
CA HIS A 42 1.96 6.89 -4.01
C HIS A 42 1.85 6.50 -2.53
N SER A 43 1.38 5.28 -2.25
CA SER A 43 1.10 4.76 -0.91
C SER A 43 1.27 3.23 -0.85
N PRO A 44 2.46 2.69 -1.09
CA PRO A 44 2.66 1.25 -1.17
C PRO A 44 2.39 0.57 0.17
N VAL A 45 1.77 -0.62 0.11
CA VAL A 45 1.61 -1.53 1.24
C VAL A 45 2.88 -2.33 1.43
N LEU A 46 3.34 -2.45 2.67
CA LEU A 46 4.60 -3.08 3.05
C LEU A 46 4.29 -4.42 3.74
N PHE A 47 4.60 -5.54 3.07
CA PHE A 47 4.36 -6.89 3.59
C PHE A 47 5.25 -7.91 2.83
N PRO A 48 5.82 -8.93 3.48
CA PRO A 48 5.70 -9.31 4.89
C PRO A 48 6.77 -8.68 5.80
N ILE A 49 7.50 -7.68 5.32
CA ILE A 49 8.46 -6.91 6.13
C ILE A 49 8.30 -5.42 5.91
N VAL A 50 8.66 -4.63 6.93
CA VAL A 50 8.79 -3.17 6.88
C VAL A 50 10.28 -2.81 6.94
N GLY A 51 10.76 -1.99 5.99
CA GLY A 51 12.19 -1.71 5.88
C GLY A 51 12.94 -2.78 5.09
N SER A 52 14.16 -3.09 5.50
CA SER A 52 15.02 -4.09 4.87
C SER A 52 15.49 -5.12 5.90
N VAL A 53 15.62 -6.36 5.46
CA VAL A 53 16.32 -7.40 6.22
C VAL A 53 17.82 -7.28 5.98
N TRP A 54 18.61 -7.80 6.92
CA TRP A 54 20.06 -7.78 6.83
C TRP A 54 20.52 -8.51 5.56
N ASP A 55 21.43 -7.90 4.82
CA ASP A 55 21.98 -8.41 3.54
C ASP A 55 20.92 -8.76 2.47
N GLY A 56 19.67 -8.31 2.63
CA GLY A 56 18.58 -8.69 1.73
C GLY A 56 18.16 -10.16 1.86
N GLU A 57 18.55 -10.82 2.96
CA GLU A 57 18.30 -12.23 3.22
C GLU A 57 17.31 -12.46 4.35
N PHE A 58 16.24 -13.18 4.04
CA PHE A 58 15.29 -13.71 5.02
C PHE A 58 15.58 -15.19 5.28
N ARG A 59 15.87 -15.52 6.53
CA ARG A 59 16.22 -16.91 6.92
C ARG A 59 15.05 -17.57 7.63
N SER A 60 14.61 -18.69 7.10
CA SER A 60 13.48 -19.44 7.64
C SER A 60 13.62 -20.94 7.33
N LYS A 61 13.20 -21.80 8.26
CA LYS A 61 13.15 -23.26 8.09
C LYS A 61 14.47 -23.85 7.57
N GLY A 62 15.61 -23.31 8.03
CA GLY A 62 16.95 -23.75 7.63
C GLY A 62 17.35 -23.35 6.20
N ARG A 63 16.60 -22.48 5.54
CA ARG A 63 16.88 -21.97 4.19
C ARG A 63 16.97 -20.46 4.20
N THR A 64 17.66 -19.92 3.20
CA THR A 64 17.79 -18.48 2.95
C THR A 64 16.97 -18.11 1.72
N TYR A 65 16.21 -17.01 1.84
CA TYR A 65 15.35 -16.46 0.79
C TYR A 65 15.77 -15.03 0.52
N SER A 66 15.78 -14.61 -0.74
CA SER A 66 15.99 -13.21 -1.08
C SER A 66 14.74 -12.40 -0.74
N MET A 67 14.90 -11.30 0.00
CA MET A 67 13.82 -10.40 0.40
C MET A 67 14.21 -8.96 0.11
N GLY A 68 13.51 -8.34 -0.83
CA GLY A 68 13.69 -6.93 -1.14
C GLY A 68 13.18 -6.00 -0.03
N GLN A 69 13.56 -4.74 -0.11
CA GLN A 69 13.03 -3.70 0.80
C GLN A 69 11.50 -3.69 0.77
N HIS A 70 10.88 -3.66 1.94
CA HIS A 70 9.43 -3.64 2.15
C HIS A 70 8.68 -4.89 1.67
N GLY A 71 9.39 -5.99 1.45
CA GLY A 71 8.78 -7.27 1.12
C GLY A 71 8.33 -7.40 -0.34
N ILE A 72 7.17 -8.03 -0.54
CA ILE A 72 6.72 -8.46 -1.86
C ILE A 72 5.37 -7.84 -2.29
N ALA A 73 4.47 -7.54 -1.35
CA ALA A 73 3.08 -7.23 -1.66
C ALA A 73 2.90 -6.04 -2.60
N ARG A 74 3.71 -4.99 -2.43
CA ARG A 74 3.64 -3.78 -3.24
C ARG A 74 3.99 -3.97 -4.73
N ASP A 75 4.57 -5.11 -5.08
CA ASP A 75 5.01 -5.47 -6.43
C ASP A 75 4.19 -6.65 -7.00
N MET A 76 3.05 -6.98 -6.38
CA MET A 76 2.16 -8.07 -6.77
C MET A 76 0.79 -7.53 -7.18
N ASP A 77 0.11 -8.23 -8.10
CA ASP A 77 -1.25 -7.90 -8.46
C ASP A 77 -2.23 -8.55 -7.49
N PHE A 78 -3.14 -7.76 -6.93
CA PHE A 78 -4.20 -8.20 -6.06
C PHE A 78 -5.48 -8.46 -6.85
N THR A 79 -6.28 -9.39 -6.36
CA THR A 79 -7.62 -9.64 -6.90
C THR A 79 -8.63 -8.73 -6.20
N LEU A 80 -9.45 -8.04 -6.96
CA LEU A 80 -10.60 -7.30 -6.42
C LEU A 80 -11.59 -8.30 -5.83
N LEU A 81 -11.91 -8.17 -4.53
CA LEU A 81 -12.90 -8.99 -3.83
C LEU A 81 -14.29 -8.38 -3.89
N SER A 82 -14.38 -7.08 -3.56
CA SER A 82 -15.66 -6.37 -3.52
C SER A 82 -15.46 -4.88 -3.78
N LEU A 83 -16.50 -4.27 -4.31
CA LEU A 83 -16.64 -2.83 -4.50
C LEU A 83 -18.11 -2.48 -4.23
N SER A 84 -18.35 -1.63 -3.24
CA SER A 84 -19.65 -1.04 -2.92
C SER A 84 -19.60 0.48 -3.09
N ASP A 85 -20.59 1.20 -2.57
CA ASP A 85 -20.65 2.67 -2.66
C ASP A 85 -19.62 3.36 -1.73
N ASP A 86 -19.21 2.68 -0.64
CA ASP A 86 -18.38 3.24 0.43
C ASP A 86 -17.16 2.41 0.79
N GLU A 87 -16.97 1.22 0.21
CA GLU A 87 -15.80 0.40 0.46
C GLU A 87 -15.33 -0.40 -0.76
N ILE A 88 -14.02 -0.64 -0.82
CA ILE A 88 -13.36 -1.48 -1.82
C ILE A 88 -12.36 -2.39 -1.12
N TRP A 89 -12.34 -3.69 -1.52
CA TRP A 89 -11.45 -4.70 -0.94
C TRP A 89 -10.68 -5.47 -2.00
N TYR A 90 -9.42 -5.71 -1.70
CA TYR A 90 -8.50 -6.49 -2.52
C TYR A 90 -7.88 -7.63 -1.72
N GLU A 91 -7.50 -8.70 -2.40
CA GLU A 91 -6.86 -9.88 -1.80
C GLU A 91 -5.62 -10.32 -2.57
N LEU A 92 -4.56 -10.63 -1.85
CA LEU A 92 -3.38 -11.35 -2.33
C LEU A 92 -3.24 -12.65 -1.53
N ARG A 93 -3.17 -13.77 -2.23
CA ARG A 93 -2.90 -15.08 -1.63
C ARG A 93 -1.48 -15.53 -1.93
N SER A 94 -0.90 -16.29 -0.99
CA SER A 94 0.35 -16.99 -1.24
C SER A 94 0.24 -17.88 -2.49
N SER A 95 1.33 -17.94 -3.25
CA SER A 95 1.44 -18.73 -4.49
C SER A 95 2.78 -19.46 -4.54
N ALA A 96 3.01 -20.27 -5.56
CA ALA A 96 4.31 -20.85 -5.79
C ALA A 96 5.41 -19.79 -5.95
N GLU A 97 5.08 -18.67 -6.60
CA GLU A 97 5.98 -17.53 -6.77
C GLU A 97 6.32 -16.87 -5.43
N THR A 98 5.32 -16.50 -4.62
CA THR A 98 5.56 -15.84 -3.32
C THR A 98 6.36 -16.72 -2.38
N ARG A 99 6.16 -18.05 -2.40
CA ARG A 99 6.92 -19.01 -1.56
C ARG A 99 8.41 -19.09 -1.90
N THR A 100 8.83 -18.65 -3.09
CA THR A 100 10.25 -18.54 -3.43
C THR A 100 10.99 -17.47 -2.64
N ARG A 101 10.24 -16.48 -2.09
CA ARG A 101 10.76 -15.34 -1.35
C ARG A 101 10.30 -15.32 0.11
N TYR A 102 9.08 -15.80 0.39
CA TYR A 102 8.47 -15.87 1.72
C TYR A 102 7.74 -17.20 1.86
N PRO A 103 8.34 -18.22 2.56
CA PRO A 103 7.90 -19.61 2.53
C PRO A 103 6.74 -19.92 3.48
N TYR A 104 5.76 -19.05 3.53
CA TYR A 104 4.56 -19.18 4.36
C TYR A 104 3.30 -19.01 3.52
N ASP A 105 2.27 -19.69 3.92
CA ASP A 105 0.94 -19.48 3.37
C ASP A 105 0.29 -18.29 4.08
N PHE A 106 -0.27 -17.40 3.29
CA PHE A 106 -0.94 -16.22 3.80
C PHE A 106 -2.12 -15.82 2.90
N ILE A 107 -3.06 -15.11 3.49
CA ILE A 107 -4.05 -14.32 2.78
C ILE A 107 -3.95 -12.90 3.31
N LEU A 108 -3.60 -11.97 2.44
CA LEU A 108 -3.52 -10.54 2.74
C LEU A 108 -4.69 -9.84 2.08
N ARG A 109 -5.52 -9.13 2.87
CA ARG A 109 -6.59 -8.30 2.33
C ARG A 109 -6.33 -6.85 2.69
N ILE A 110 -6.54 -5.98 1.71
CA ILE A 110 -6.44 -4.53 1.84
C ILE A 110 -7.79 -3.94 1.51
N GLY A 111 -8.35 -3.20 2.44
CA GLY A 111 -9.62 -2.51 2.30
C GLY A 111 -9.48 -1.01 2.45
N TYR A 112 -10.31 -0.27 1.73
CA TYR A 112 -10.46 1.18 1.89
C TYR A 112 -11.95 1.48 2.10
N LYS A 113 -12.24 2.29 3.12
CA LYS A 113 -13.62 2.69 3.47
C LYS A 113 -13.72 4.20 3.56
N LEU A 114 -14.83 4.76 3.09
CA LEU A 114 -15.09 6.20 3.11
C LEU A 114 -16.19 6.54 4.12
N HIS A 115 -15.86 7.40 5.08
CA HIS A 115 -16.81 7.92 6.09
C HIS A 115 -16.71 9.44 6.18
N GLY A 116 -17.64 10.17 5.53
CA GLY A 116 -17.57 11.62 5.45
C GLY A 116 -16.25 12.07 4.82
N HIS A 117 -15.39 12.76 5.56
CA HIS A 117 -14.06 13.22 5.12
C HIS A 117 -12.93 12.23 5.46
N THR A 118 -13.24 11.04 5.97
CA THR A 118 -12.24 10.08 6.41
C THR A 118 -12.07 8.95 5.41
N VAL A 119 -10.83 8.55 5.17
CA VAL A 119 -10.43 7.33 4.45
C VAL A 119 -9.81 6.37 5.44
N ASP A 120 -10.50 5.27 5.74
CA ASP A 120 -9.94 4.19 6.57
C ASP A 120 -9.19 3.22 5.68
N VAL A 121 -7.97 2.87 6.06
CA VAL A 121 -7.17 1.81 5.45
C VAL A 121 -7.20 0.59 6.36
N CYS A 122 -7.80 -0.48 5.86
CA CYS A 122 -8.01 -1.72 6.60
C CYS A 122 -7.06 -2.80 6.10
N TRP A 123 -6.39 -3.50 7.01
CA TRP A 123 -5.53 -4.64 6.71
C TRP A 123 -5.99 -5.87 7.44
N GLU A 124 -6.13 -6.97 6.71
CA GLU A 124 -6.38 -8.28 7.27
C GLU A 124 -5.27 -9.23 6.83
N VAL A 125 -4.62 -9.88 7.78
CA VAL A 125 -3.62 -10.90 7.53
C VAL A 125 -4.10 -12.20 8.13
N GLU A 126 -4.40 -13.18 7.28
CA GLU A 126 -4.83 -14.50 7.69
C GLU A 126 -3.68 -15.50 7.44
N ASN A 127 -3.41 -16.32 8.44
CA ASN A 127 -2.54 -17.47 8.33
C ASN A 127 -3.40 -18.72 8.15
N PRO A 128 -3.53 -19.28 6.93
CA PRO A 128 -4.36 -20.45 6.68
C PRO A 128 -3.69 -21.78 7.08
N SER A 129 -2.48 -21.73 7.67
CA SER A 129 -1.73 -22.92 8.10
C SER A 129 -1.65 -23.03 9.63
N ASP A 130 -1.26 -24.19 10.13
CA ASP A 130 -0.99 -24.42 11.55
C ASP A 130 0.40 -23.95 12.00
N GLU A 131 1.23 -23.48 11.06
CA GLU A 131 2.59 -23.01 11.36
C GLU A 131 2.60 -21.56 11.82
N VAL A 132 3.56 -21.19 12.66
CA VAL A 132 3.80 -19.79 13.02
C VAL A 132 4.31 -19.02 11.79
N MET A 133 3.61 -17.99 11.40
CA MET A 133 3.95 -17.10 10.29
C MET A 133 4.43 -15.75 10.83
N PRO A 134 5.74 -15.47 10.84
CA PRO A 134 6.26 -14.17 11.27
C PRO A 134 6.10 -13.14 10.17
N PHE A 135 5.45 -12.03 10.44
CA PHE A 135 5.30 -10.92 9.48
C PHE A 135 5.34 -9.57 10.16
N GLN A 136 5.54 -8.54 9.34
CA GLN A 136 5.31 -7.14 9.63
C GLN A 136 4.40 -6.58 8.53
N ILE A 137 3.60 -5.57 8.87
CA ILE A 137 2.78 -4.87 7.90
C ILE A 137 2.86 -3.37 8.16
N GLY A 138 2.74 -2.58 7.10
CA GLY A 138 2.72 -1.13 7.15
C GLY A 138 2.31 -0.52 5.82
N ALA A 139 2.24 0.81 5.78
CA ALA A 139 2.08 1.57 4.57
C ALA A 139 3.05 2.74 4.56
N HIS A 140 3.33 3.25 3.36
CA HIS A 140 4.22 4.39 3.17
C HIS A 140 3.52 5.45 2.28
N PRO A 141 2.43 6.08 2.77
CA PRO A 141 1.76 7.11 2.00
C PRO A 141 2.62 8.36 1.88
N ALA A 142 2.66 8.96 0.70
CA ALA A 142 3.23 10.27 0.48
C ALA A 142 2.12 11.28 0.21
N PHE A 143 2.20 12.42 0.86
CA PHE A 143 1.26 13.53 0.71
C PHE A 143 1.98 14.76 0.21
N TYR A 144 1.26 15.63 -0.50
CA TYR A 144 1.77 16.96 -0.79
C TYR A 144 1.92 17.77 0.50
N TRP A 145 3.07 18.47 0.65
CA TRP A 145 3.35 19.34 1.77
C TRP A 145 4.26 20.52 1.36
N PRO A 146 3.94 21.75 1.72
CA PRO A 146 2.65 22.19 2.30
C PRO A 146 1.49 21.89 1.35
N MET A 147 0.25 21.88 1.84
CA MET A 147 -0.95 21.78 1.00
C MET A 147 -1.11 23.10 0.23
N LEU A 148 -0.37 23.18 -0.89
CA LEU A 148 -0.31 24.35 -1.74
C LEU A 148 -1.58 24.48 -2.60
N SER A 149 -1.82 25.68 -3.16
CA SER A 149 -2.81 25.86 -4.22
C SER A 149 -2.46 25.00 -5.44
N ASP A 150 -3.46 24.69 -6.27
CA ASP A 150 -3.25 23.91 -7.50
C ASP A 150 -2.18 24.52 -8.42
N GLU A 151 -2.01 25.84 -8.40
CA GLU A 151 -0.96 26.56 -9.13
C GLU A 151 0.43 26.17 -8.66
N ALA A 152 0.67 26.12 -7.35
CA ALA A 152 1.97 25.77 -6.79
C ALA A 152 2.30 24.26 -6.98
N ILE A 153 1.30 23.38 -7.01
CA ILE A 153 1.47 21.95 -7.35
C ILE A 153 1.91 21.82 -8.81
N ASN A 154 1.26 22.56 -9.73
CA ASN A 154 1.60 22.55 -11.14
C ASN A 154 2.99 23.16 -11.46
N GLU A 155 3.49 24.03 -10.60
CA GLU A 155 4.85 24.59 -10.68
C GLU A 155 5.94 23.66 -10.09
N GLY A 156 5.58 22.48 -9.59
CA GLY A 156 6.52 21.50 -9.01
C GLY A 156 7.08 21.89 -7.65
N VAL A 157 6.43 22.79 -6.94
CA VAL A 157 6.84 23.30 -5.61
C VAL A 157 6.22 22.46 -4.49
N GLY A 158 6.23 21.15 -4.60
CA GLY A 158 5.75 20.24 -3.54
C GLY A 158 6.92 19.53 -2.87
N ALA A 159 7.07 19.67 -1.56
CA ALA A 159 7.98 18.84 -0.78
C ALA A 159 7.27 17.58 -0.28
N ILE A 160 7.95 16.43 -0.34
CA ILE A 160 7.51 15.21 0.33
C ILE A 160 7.93 15.31 1.80
N ASP A 161 6.98 15.37 2.74
CA ASP A 161 7.33 15.22 4.16
C ASP A 161 7.57 13.74 4.49
N ARG A 162 8.83 13.41 4.78
CA ARG A 162 9.26 12.06 5.19
C ARG A 162 9.19 11.83 6.70
N LYS A 163 8.65 12.78 7.48
CA LYS A 163 8.71 12.72 8.95
C LYS A 163 7.48 12.09 9.63
N SER A 164 6.45 11.72 8.90
CA SER A 164 5.15 11.38 9.50
C SER A 164 4.96 9.92 9.89
N THR A 165 5.97 9.08 9.98
CA THR A 165 5.80 7.70 10.44
C THR A 165 6.64 7.42 11.68
N ARG A 166 6.25 8.00 12.81
CA ARG A 166 6.48 7.40 14.13
C ARG A 166 5.11 7.07 14.73
N LEU A 167 4.71 5.84 14.58
CA LEU A 167 3.77 5.18 15.49
C LEU A 167 4.53 4.71 16.71
#